data_f1e2c0b0d9aaa1d2cd1e270b42aff359
#
_entry.id   f1e2c0b0d9aaa1d2cd1e270b42aff359
#
_cell.length_a   1.000
_cell.length_b   1.000
_cell.length_c   1.000
_cell.angle_alpha   90.00
_cell.angle_beta   90.00
_cell.angle_gamma   90.00
#
_symmetry.space_group_name_H-M   'P 1'
#
loop_
_entity.id
_entity.type
_entity.pdbx_description
1 polymer ?
#
loop_
_entity_poly.entity_id
_entity_poly.type
_entity_poly.pdbx_seq_one_letter_code
_entity_poly.pdbx_strand_id
1 'polypeptide(L)'
;GCLARSAVLASDLDERIPGLAINRFCASGMEAVNLAANQVRGGAGMAYIAGGVEMMGRVPMGSDGAAIAADPSIAMDQYFVPQGISADIIATEYGFTREQADQLAIASQQRAKKAWDEGRFDKSVITIRDQNGLEILSRDEYMRPQTDMQSLGSLNPAFKQMGESMPGFDNIALMKYPHLEKINHIHHAGNSSGIVDGAAAVLIGNKEFGEKYGLKPRARIRATAKIGTDPTIMLTGPVPVTEKILADNGMDIKDIDLFEVNEAFASVVMRFMQAFDVDHDKVNVNGGSIAMGHPLGATGAMIIGTLLDELERADKEVGLATLCIASGMGAATIIERV
;
A
#
# COMPACT_ATOMS: atom_id res chain seq x y z
N GLY A 1 -16.49 -13.02 -8.51
CA GLY A 1 -17.81 -12.58 -8.04
C GLY A 1 -17.72 -11.44 -7.02
N CYS A 2 -18.83 -11.08 -6.40
CA CYS A 2 -18.86 -10.02 -5.38
C CYS A 2 -18.49 -10.60 -4.01
N LEU A 3 -17.20 -10.59 -3.67
CA LEU A 3 -16.71 -11.13 -2.40
C LEU A 3 -17.30 -10.39 -1.19
N ALA A 4 -17.48 -9.06 -1.26
CA ALA A 4 -18.09 -8.29 -0.19
C ALA A 4 -19.49 -8.82 0.18
N ARG A 5 -20.31 -9.17 -0.80
CA ARG A 5 -21.62 -9.79 -0.53
C ARG A 5 -21.49 -11.19 0.07
N SER A 6 -20.55 -11.98 -0.41
CA SER A 6 -20.29 -13.31 0.13
C SER A 6 -19.83 -13.24 1.61
N ALA A 7 -18.99 -12.25 1.95
CA ALA A 7 -18.55 -12.02 3.32
C ALA A 7 -19.70 -11.67 4.26
N VAL A 8 -20.66 -10.82 3.83
CA VAL A 8 -21.88 -10.53 4.60
C VAL A 8 -22.66 -11.82 4.88
N LEU A 9 -22.89 -12.66 3.86
CA LEU A 9 -23.67 -13.90 4.00
C LEU A 9 -22.94 -15.00 4.78
N ALA A 10 -21.61 -14.93 4.88
CA ALA A 10 -20.81 -15.87 5.67
C ALA A 10 -20.58 -15.40 7.11
N SER A 11 -21.06 -14.23 7.49
CA SER A 11 -20.95 -13.63 8.81
C SER A 11 -22.31 -13.53 9.50
N ASP A 12 -22.32 -13.06 10.75
CA ASP A 12 -23.53 -12.77 11.52
C ASP A 12 -24.18 -11.41 11.15
N LEU A 13 -23.74 -10.77 10.06
CA LEU A 13 -24.33 -9.52 9.59
C LEU A 13 -25.70 -9.77 8.96
N ASP A 14 -26.57 -8.76 9.07
CA ASP A 14 -27.93 -8.81 8.48
C ASP A 14 -27.85 -9.01 6.96
N GLU A 15 -28.60 -9.98 6.44
CA GLU A 15 -28.67 -10.30 5.01
C GLU A 15 -29.17 -9.14 4.12
N ARG A 16 -29.78 -8.13 4.70
CA ARG A 16 -30.20 -6.90 3.97
C ARG A 16 -29.05 -5.98 3.65
N ILE A 17 -27.85 -6.20 4.22
CA ILE A 17 -26.65 -5.41 3.93
C ILE A 17 -26.13 -5.79 2.54
N PRO A 18 -26.12 -4.87 1.57
CA PRO A 18 -25.59 -5.14 0.23
C PRO A 18 -24.06 -5.22 0.26
N GLY A 19 -23.46 -5.79 -0.78
CA GLY A 19 -22.01 -5.80 -0.99
C GLY A 19 -21.64 -5.17 -2.31
N LEU A 20 -20.50 -4.46 -2.35
CA LEU A 20 -19.89 -3.90 -3.55
C LEU A 20 -18.43 -4.32 -3.60
N ALA A 21 -17.97 -4.87 -4.71
CA ALA A 21 -16.55 -5.11 -4.97
C ALA A 21 -16.04 -4.07 -5.98
N ILE A 22 -14.86 -3.53 -5.69
CA ILE A 22 -14.16 -2.58 -6.54
C ILE A 22 -12.73 -3.06 -6.79
N ASN A 23 -12.13 -2.60 -7.88
CA ASN A 23 -10.73 -2.85 -8.17
C ASN A 23 -10.02 -1.53 -8.48
N ARG A 24 -8.97 -1.23 -7.72
CA ARG A 24 -7.96 -0.20 -7.96
C ARG A 24 -6.58 -0.76 -7.63
N PHE A 25 -6.35 -2.02 -7.98
CA PHE A 25 -5.08 -2.72 -7.70
C PHE A 25 -4.63 -2.55 -6.24
N CYS A 26 -3.39 -2.14 -6.02
CA CYS A 26 -2.80 -1.96 -4.68
C CYS A 26 -3.58 -1.02 -3.75
N ALA A 27 -4.37 -0.09 -4.28
CA ALA A 27 -5.15 0.84 -3.48
C ALA A 27 -6.63 0.45 -3.34
N SER A 28 -7.06 -0.74 -3.72
CA SER A 28 -8.48 -1.14 -3.63
C SER A 28 -9.05 -0.97 -2.22
N GLY A 29 -8.31 -1.39 -1.19
CA GLY A 29 -8.73 -1.22 0.21
C GLY A 29 -8.83 0.25 0.64
N MET A 30 -7.88 1.10 0.25
CA MET A 30 -7.94 2.53 0.52
C MET A 30 -9.10 3.19 -0.24
N GLU A 31 -9.31 2.83 -1.50
CA GLU A 31 -10.43 3.37 -2.28
C GLU A 31 -11.78 2.95 -1.69
N ALA A 32 -11.91 1.73 -1.17
CA ALA A 32 -13.11 1.29 -0.46
C ALA A 32 -13.39 2.20 0.76
N VAL A 33 -12.36 2.49 1.57
CA VAL A 33 -12.46 3.42 2.72
C VAL A 33 -12.83 4.83 2.25
N ASN A 34 -12.16 5.34 1.21
CA ASN A 34 -12.39 6.67 0.67
C ASN A 34 -13.80 6.83 0.07
N LEU A 35 -14.29 5.82 -0.66
CA LEU A 35 -15.65 5.80 -1.18
C LEU A 35 -16.68 5.75 -0.07
N ALA A 36 -16.49 4.90 0.94
CA ALA A 36 -17.37 4.82 2.11
C ALA A 36 -17.46 6.17 2.84
N ALA A 37 -16.32 6.82 3.10
CA ALA A 37 -16.27 8.13 3.72
C ALA A 37 -17.03 9.20 2.90
N ASN A 38 -16.86 9.19 1.57
CA ASN A 38 -17.54 10.12 0.67
C ASN A 38 -19.05 9.85 0.58
N GLN A 39 -19.48 8.59 0.61
CA GLN A 39 -20.90 8.24 0.65
C GLN A 39 -21.56 8.65 1.96
N VAL A 40 -20.87 8.46 3.11
CA VAL A 40 -21.35 8.95 4.41
C VAL A 40 -21.50 10.46 4.40
N ARG A 41 -20.52 11.21 3.89
CA ARG A 41 -20.59 12.68 3.75
C ARG A 41 -21.70 13.13 2.82
N GLY A 42 -21.92 12.39 1.75
CA GLY A 42 -23.00 12.66 0.78
C GLY A 42 -24.40 12.23 1.23
N GLY A 43 -24.53 11.65 2.43
CA GLY A 43 -25.82 11.20 2.98
C GLY A 43 -26.39 9.95 2.31
N ALA A 44 -25.61 9.20 1.54
CA ALA A 44 -26.06 7.97 0.87
C ALA A 44 -26.23 6.78 1.83
N GLY A 45 -25.67 6.85 3.02
CA GLY A 45 -25.80 5.88 4.09
C GLY A 45 -25.13 6.39 5.37
N MET A 46 -25.51 5.80 6.50
CA MET A 46 -24.98 6.20 7.81
C MET A 46 -23.66 5.54 8.13
N ALA A 47 -23.43 4.30 7.67
CA ALA A 47 -22.21 3.56 7.92
C ALA A 47 -21.93 2.50 6.85
N TYR A 48 -20.65 2.16 6.72
CA TYR A 48 -20.13 1.18 5.79
C TYR A 48 -18.97 0.39 6.45
N ILE A 49 -18.91 -0.91 6.20
CA ILE A 49 -17.70 -1.70 6.39
C ILE A 49 -16.92 -1.62 5.08
N ALA A 50 -15.74 -1.02 5.13
CA ALA A 50 -14.87 -0.83 3.99
C ALA A 50 -13.54 -1.56 4.23
N GLY A 51 -12.99 -2.19 3.21
CA GLY A 51 -11.76 -2.94 3.36
C GLY A 51 -11.33 -3.59 2.07
N GLY A 52 -10.57 -4.65 2.19
CA GLY A 52 -10.11 -5.40 1.04
C GLY A 52 -9.54 -6.75 1.41
N VAL A 53 -9.25 -7.52 0.39
CA VAL A 53 -8.70 -8.86 0.48
C VAL A 53 -7.80 -9.12 -0.70
N GLU A 54 -6.78 -9.92 -0.47
CA GLU A 54 -5.98 -10.54 -1.53
C GLU A 54 -5.73 -11.99 -1.18
N MET A 55 -5.83 -12.87 -2.17
CA MET A 55 -5.55 -14.29 -2.02
C MET A 55 -4.82 -14.81 -3.26
N MET A 56 -3.52 -14.53 -3.33
CA MET A 56 -2.67 -14.81 -4.49
C MET A 56 -2.53 -16.31 -4.79
N GLY A 57 -2.64 -17.15 -3.77
CA GLY A 57 -2.63 -18.59 -3.93
C GLY A 57 -3.86 -19.12 -4.70
N ARG A 58 -4.97 -18.40 -4.71
CA ARG A 58 -6.21 -18.79 -5.39
C ARG A 58 -6.51 -17.97 -6.63
N VAL A 59 -6.15 -16.69 -6.61
CA VAL A 59 -6.33 -15.74 -7.73
C VAL A 59 -4.97 -15.12 -8.03
N PRO A 60 -4.14 -15.78 -8.87
CA PRO A 60 -2.83 -15.29 -9.21
C PRO A 60 -2.87 -13.91 -9.87
N MET A 61 -1.81 -13.13 -9.69
CA MET A 61 -1.66 -11.81 -10.29
C MET A 61 -1.79 -11.90 -11.82
N GLY A 62 -2.60 -11.01 -12.41
CA GLY A 62 -2.87 -10.97 -13.85
C GLY A 62 -3.94 -11.93 -14.34
N SER A 63 -4.53 -12.77 -13.46
CA SER A 63 -5.62 -13.70 -13.87
C SER A 63 -6.91 -12.98 -14.27
N ASP A 64 -7.03 -11.68 -14.02
CA ASP A 64 -8.11 -10.79 -14.45
C ASP A 64 -7.93 -10.25 -15.88
N GLY A 65 -6.84 -10.61 -16.57
CA GLY A 65 -6.59 -10.31 -17.98
C GLY A 65 -5.72 -9.08 -18.25
N ALA A 66 -5.51 -8.18 -17.25
CA ALA A 66 -4.55 -7.05 -17.27
C ALA A 66 -4.33 -6.41 -18.66
N ALA A 67 -5.37 -5.83 -19.28
CA ALA A 67 -5.36 -5.36 -20.68
C ALA A 67 -4.15 -4.46 -21.03
N ILE A 68 -3.67 -3.65 -20.08
CA ILE A 68 -2.49 -2.78 -20.28
C ILE A 68 -1.21 -3.58 -20.59
N ALA A 69 -1.12 -4.82 -20.13
CA ALA A 69 0.02 -5.69 -20.37
C ALA A 69 -0.25 -6.70 -21.49
N ALA A 70 -1.52 -7.12 -21.65
CA ALA A 70 -1.91 -8.21 -22.55
C ALA A 70 -2.32 -7.72 -23.96
N ASP A 71 -2.81 -6.47 -24.09
CA ASP A 71 -3.10 -5.89 -25.40
C ASP A 71 -1.85 -5.19 -25.95
N PRO A 72 -1.25 -5.72 -27.05
CA PRO A 72 -0.02 -5.16 -27.61
C PRO A 72 -0.14 -3.69 -28.03
N SER A 73 -1.31 -3.23 -28.48
CA SER A 73 -1.51 -1.84 -28.89
C SER A 73 -1.40 -0.90 -27.69
N ILE A 74 -2.06 -1.25 -26.59
CA ILE A 74 -2.01 -0.46 -25.35
C ILE A 74 -0.60 -0.52 -24.74
N ALA A 75 -0.03 -1.73 -24.65
CA ALA A 75 1.28 -1.93 -24.06
C ALA A 75 2.39 -1.13 -24.77
N MET A 76 2.36 -1.11 -26.10
CA MET A 76 3.34 -0.36 -26.91
C MET A 76 3.12 1.15 -26.83
N ASP A 77 1.89 1.63 -26.93
CA ASP A 77 1.57 3.06 -26.84
C ASP A 77 1.93 3.66 -25.48
N GLN A 78 1.80 2.87 -24.43
CA GLN A 78 2.08 3.32 -23.06
C GLN A 78 3.49 2.95 -22.57
N TYR A 79 4.34 2.38 -23.43
CA TYR A 79 5.68 1.91 -23.05
C TYR A 79 5.63 1.04 -21.80
N PHE A 80 4.72 0.07 -21.78
CA PHE A 80 4.50 -0.79 -20.63
C PHE A 80 5.75 -1.57 -20.25
N VAL A 81 6.10 -1.54 -18.97
CA VAL A 81 7.12 -2.39 -18.35
C VAL A 81 6.57 -3.01 -17.07
N PRO A 82 7.05 -4.18 -16.63
CA PRO A 82 6.68 -4.76 -15.34
C PRO A 82 7.08 -3.88 -14.17
N GLN A 83 6.33 -3.95 -13.06
CA GLN A 83 6.51 -3.09 -11.89
C GLN A 83 7.94 -3.07 -11.33
N GLY A 84 8.64 -4.19 -11.34
CA GLY A 84 10.02 -4.24 -10.87
C GLY A 84 10.98 -3.43 -11.74
N ILE A 85 10.76 -3.41 -13.06
CA ILE A 85 11.49 -2.50 -13.97
C ILE A 85 11.12 -1.05 -13.65
N SER A 86 9.84 -0.74 -13.41
CA SER A 86 9.43 0.62 -12.99
C SER A 86 10.13 1.05 -11.69
N ALA A 87 10.27 0.15 -10.73
CA ALA A 87 11.00 0.44 -9.48
C ALA A 87 12.49 0.72 -9.75
N ASP A 88 13.12 -0.04 -10.66
CA ASP A 88 14.52 0.18 -11.07
C ASP A 88 14.68 1.48 -11.88
N ILE A 89 13.66 1.87 -12.68
CA ILE A 89 13.62 3.20 -13.32
C ILE A 89 13.61 4.31 -12.26
N ILE A 90 12.78 4.20 -11.22
CA ILE A 90 12.77 5.19 -10.11
C ILE A 90 14.15 5.28 -9.46
N ALA A 91 14.77 4.14 -9.14
CA ALA A 91 16.08 4.13 -8.55
C ALA A 91 17.13 4.79 -9.44
N THR A 92 17.08 4.55 -10.74
CA THR A 92 17.99 5.14 -11.73
C THR A 92 17.76 6.65 -11.87
N GLU A 93 16.52 7.06 -12.08
CA GLU A 93 16.12 8.46 -12.31
C GLU A 93 16.47 9.37 -11.12
N TYR A 94 16.24 8.87 -9.89
CA TYR A 94 16.45 9.64 -8.67
C TYR A 94 17.78 9.34 -7.94
N GLY A 95 18.65 8.52 -8.54
CA GLY A 95 20.02 8.29 -8.06
C GLY A 95 20.11 7.42 -6.80
N PHE A 96 19.16 6.50 -6.58
CA PHE A 96 19.20 5.61 -5.42
C PHE A 96 20.13 4.42 -5.65
N THR A 97 20.91 4.07 -4.62
CA THR A 97 21.81 2.93 -4.66
C THR A 97 21.16 1.67 -4.08
N ARG A 98 21.75 0.53 -4.40
CA ARG A 98 21.38 -0.76 -3.85
C ARG A 98 21.49 -0.77 -2.33
N GLU A 99 22.57 -0.22 -1.80
CA GLU A 99 22.83 -0.18 -0.35
C GLU A 99 21.76 0.64 0.38
N GLN A 100 21.32 1.76 -0.20
CA GLN A 100 20.25 2.58 0.40
C GLN A 100 18.93 1.81 0.43
N ALA A 101 18.58 1.11 -0.66
CA ALA A 101 17.38 0.28 -0.73
C ALA A 101 17.42 -0.87 0.29
N ASP A 102 18.58 -1.52 0.44
CA ASP A 102 18.78 -2.61 1.41
C ASP A 102 18.72 -2.10 2.86
N GLN A 103 19.26 -0.91 3.15
CA GLN A 103 19.16 -0.28 4.48
C GLN A 103 17.71 0.02 4.84
N LEU A 104 16.90 0.54 3.91
CA LEU A 104 15.47 0.76 4.13
C LEU A 104 14.75 -0.56 4.43
N ALA A 105 15.07 -1.62 3.69
CA ALA A 105 14.49 -2.93 3.91
C ALA A 105 14.82 -3.51 5.29
N ILE A 106 16.06 -3.37 5.75
CA ILE A 106 16.48 -3.76 7.11
C ILE A 106 15.71 -2.95 8.16
N ALA A 107 15.58 -1.64 7.96
CA ALA A 107 14.82 -0.80 8.87
C ALA A 107 13.35 -1.23 8.96
N SER A 108 12.71 -1.57 7.82
CA SER A 108 11.35 -2.11 7.79
C SER A 108 11.22 -3.40 8.61
N GLN A 109 12.16 -4.35 8.44
CA GLN A 109 12.17 -5.62 9.19
C GLN A 109 12.34 -5.40 10.70
N GLN A 110 13.27 -4.53 11.09
CA GLN A 110 13.54 -4.24 12.49
C GLN A 110 12.39 -3.51 13.17
N ARG A 111 11.76 -2.55 12.48
CA ARG A 111 10.59 -1.83 12.96
C ARG A 111 9.39 -2.73 13.11
N ALA A 112 9.12 -3.60 12.13
CA ALA A 112 8.04 -4.59 12.20
C ALA A 112 8.25 -5.55 13.38
N LYS A 113 9.46 -6.08 13.55
CA LYS A 113 9.78 -6.91 14.71
C LYS A 113 9.49 -6.20 16.02
N LYS A 114 10.00 -4.96 16.16
CA LYS A 114 9.80 -4.15 17.36
C LYS A 114 8.31 -3.92 17.63
N ALA A 115 7.55 -3.56 16.59
CA ALA A 115 6.12 -3.31 16.72
C ALA A 115 5.35 -4.55 17.20
N TRP A 116 5.67 -5.73 16.66
CA TRP A 116 5.10 -6.99 17.11
C TRP A 116 5.50 -7.36 18.53
N ASP A 117 6.77 -7.21 18.89
CA ASP A 117 7.27 -7.55 20.22
C ASP A 117 6.71 -6.62 21.31
N GLU A 118 6.38 -5.38 20.97
CA GLU A 118 5.75 -4.39 21.85
C GLU A 118 4.21 -4.46 21.86
N GLY A 119 3.60 -5.39 21.10
CA GLY A 119 2.13 -5.56 21.04
C GLY A 119 1.39 -4.42 20.36
N ARG A 120 2.05 -3.65 19.45
CA ARG A 120 1.44 -2.49 18.78
C ARG A 120 0.27 -2.87 17.88
N PHE A 121 0.20 -4.12 17.44
CA PHE A 121 -0.85 -4.67 16.59
C PHE A 121 -1.95 -5.44 17.35
N ASP A 122 -1.85 -5.57 18.68
CA ASP A 122 -2.77 -6.41 19.48
C ASP A 122 -4.24 -5.95 19.40
N LYS A 123 -4.48 -4.67 19.10
CA LYS A 123 -5.85 -4.13 18.95
C LYS A 123 -6.45 -4.37 17.57
N SER A 124 -5.63 -4.56 16.55
CA SER A 124 -6.07 -4.54 15.14
C SER A 124 -5.92 -5.89 14.45
N VAL A 125 -4.96 -6.72 14.85
CA VAL A 125 -4.76 -8.03 14.24
C VAL A 125 -5.74 -9.04 14.83
N ILE A 126 -6.50 -9.71 13.94
CA ILE A 126 -7.47 -10.72 14.29
C ILE A 126 -6.85 -12.10 14.06
N THR A 127 -6.80 -12.91 15.11
CA THR A 127 -6.37 -14.32 15.02
C THR A 127 -7.33 -15.11 14.14
N ILE A 128 -6.82 -15.77 13.12
CA ILE A 128 -7.59 -16.65 12.25
C ILE A 128 -7.74 -18.01 12.94
N ARG A 129 -8.97 -18.48 12.99
CA ARG A 129 -9.33 -19.78 13.59
C ARG A 129 -10.08 -20.64 12.59
N ASP A 130 -9.96 -21.95 12.74
CA ASP A 130 -10.78 -22.91 11.97
C ASP A 130 -12.22 -22.97 12.51
N GLN A 131 -13.05 -23.83 11.89
CA GLN A 131 -14.44 -24.02 12.28
C GLN A 131 -14.61 -24.62 13.70
N ASN A 132 -13.56 -25.24 14.26
CA ASN A 132 -13.55 -25.80 15.61
C ASN A 132 -12.95 -24.82 16.64
N GLY A 133 -12.57 -23.60 16.21
CA GLY A 133 -11.95 -22.59 17.05
C GLY A 133 -10.44 -22.77 17.26
N LEU A 134 -9.81 -23.74 16.58
CA LEU A 134 -8.37 -23.92 16.63
C LEU A 134 -7.67 -22.75 15.93
N GLU A 135 -6.67 -22.19 16.58
CA GLU A 135 -5.85 -21.12 16.00
C GLU A 135 -5.04 -21.64 14.81
N ILE A 136 -5.19 -20.96 13.67
CA ILE A 136 -4.46 -21.23 12.43
C ILE A 136 -3.34 -20.22 12.25
N LEU A 137 -3.62 -18.93 12.50
CA LEU A 137 -2.67 -17.83 12.28
C LEU A 137 -3.00 -16.67 13.23
N SER A 138 -2.01 -16.24 14.01
CA SER A 138 -2.13 -15.10 14.94
C SER A 138 -1.06 -14.03 14.72
N ARG A 139 -0.11 -14.28 13.83
CA ARG A 139 1.03 -13.38 13.59
C ARG A 139 1.45 -13.45 12.13
N ASP A 140 1.97 -12.34 11.59
CA ASP A 140 2.60 -12.34 10.27
C ASP A 140 3.80 -13.28 10.21
N GLU A 141 3.76 -14.22 9.25
CA GLU A 141 4.82 -15.22 9.03
C GLU A 141 5.90 -14.75 8.05
N TYR A 142 5.63 -13.65 7.33
CA TYR A 142 6.51 -13.17 6.28
C TYR A 142 7.78 -12.48 6.80
N MET A 143 7.76 -11.92 7.99
CA MET A 143 8.89 -11.19 8.58
C MET A 143 10.18 -12.00 8.63
N ARG A 144 11.29 -11.31 8.36
CA ARG A 144 12.68 -11.84 8.40
C ARG A 144 13.55 -10.92 9.26
N PRO A 145 13.32 -10.83 10.58
CA PRO A 145 13.97 -9.85 11.45
C PRO A 145 15.49 -10.01 11.59
N GLN A 146 16.03 -11.14 11.16
CA GLN A 146 17.47 -11.42 11.10
C GLN A 146 18.14 -10.89 9.82
N THR A 147 17.38 -10.22 8.95
CA THR A 147 17.89 -9.64 7.69
C THR A 147 18.98 -8.61 7.98
N ASP A 148 20.10 -8.71 7.30
CA ASP A 148 21.25 -7.81 7.39
C ASP A 148 21.83 -7.49 6.00
N MET A 149 22.78 -6.56 5.94
CA MET A 149 23.43 -6.14 4.69
C MET A 149 24.16 -7.29 3.98
N GLN A 150 24.70 -8.27 4.71
CA GLN A 150 25.40 -9.41 4.12
C GLN A 150 24.42 -10.34 3.41
N SER A 151 23.32 -10.67 4.05
CA SER A 151 22.26 -11.53 3.50
C SER A 151 21.60 -10.88 2.28
N LEU A 152 21.26 -9.59 2.36
CA LEU A 152 20.69 -8.86 1.22
C LEU A 152 21.69 -8.70 0.08
N GLY A 153 22.95 -8.38 0.38
CA GLY A 153 24.02 -8.21 -0.61
C GLY A 153 24.29 -9.48 -1.45
N SER A 154 23.94 -10.66 -0.94
CA SER A 154 24.05 -11.93 -1.66
C SER A 154 22.95 -12.17 -2.71
N LEU A 155 21.85 -11.38 -2.66
CA LEU A 155 20.72 -11.54 -3.57
C LEU A 155 20.99 -10.85 -4.91
N ASN A 156 20.71 -11.55 -6.01
CA ASN A 156 20.78 -10.97 -7.34
C ASN A 156 19.60 -10.04 -7.59
N PRO A 157 19.78 -8.95 -8.38
CA PRO A 157 18.67 -8.12 -8.84
C PRO A 157 17.65 -8.97 -9.60
N ALA A 158 16.39 -8.96 -9.13
CA ALA A 158 15.36 -9.89 -9.61
C ALA A 158 14.89 -9.58 -11.03
N PHE A 159 14.96 -8.32 -11.45
CA PHE A 159 14.40 -7.86 -12.73
C PHE A 159 15.45 -7.67 -13.82
N LYS A 160 16.73 -7.83 -13.51
CA LYS A 160 17.84 -7.65 -14.44
C LYS A 160 17.74 -8.50 -15.70
N GLN A 161 17.48 -9.79 -15.55
CA GLN A 161 17.36 -10.68 -16.70
C GLN A 161 16.18 -10.28 -17.60
N MET A 162 15.06 -9.87 -17.01
CA MET A 162 13.87 -9.43 -17.74
C MET A 162 14.10 -8.10 -18.45
N GLY A 163 14.88 -7.20 -17.83
CA GLY A 163 15.26 -5.91 -18.40
C GLY A 163 16.22 -6.03 -19.56
N GLU A 164 17.36 -6.72 -19.36
CA GLU A 164 18.49 -6.79 -20.29
C GLU A 164 18.35 -7.83 -21.41
N SER A 165 17.37 -8.75 -21.36
CA SER A 165 17.16 -9.76 -22.40
C SER A 165 16.78 -9.12 -23.76
N MET A 166 16.93 -9.86 -24.87
CA MET A 166 16.62 -9.36 -26.22
C MET A 166 15.37 -10.05 -26.80
N PRO A 167 14.26 -9.33 -27.04
CA PRO A 167 13.97 -7.94 -26.66
C PRO A 167 13.69 -7.85 -25.16
N GLY A 168 14.23 -6.82 -24.48
CA GLY A 168 14.09 -6.61 -23.05
C GLY A 168 13.31 -5.35 -22.72
N PHE A 169 12.80 -5.28 -21.49
CA PHE A 169 12.00 -4.14 -21.03
C PHE A 169 12.83 -2.87 -20.80
N ASP A 170 14.15 -2.98 -20.62
CA ASP A 170 15.03 -1.81 -20.53
C ASP A 170 15.02 -1.00 -21.80
N ASN A 171 14.99 -1.66 -22.98
CA ASN A 171 14.87 -0.95 -24.25
C ASN A 171 13.58 -0.14 -24.36
N ILE A 172 12.46 -0.70 -23.86
CA ILE A 172 11.17 0.02 -23.82
C ILE A 172 11.25 1.21 -22.87
N ALA A 173 11.83 1.04 -21.68
CA ALA A 173 12.04 2.11 -20.71
C ALA A 173 12.92 3.24 -21.29
N LEU A 174 14.05 2.90 -21.93
CA LEU A 174 14.97 3.86 -22.52
C LEU A 174 14.38 4.59 -23.74
N MET A 175 13.45 3.98 -24.47
CA MET A 175 12.69 4.70 -25.50
C MET A 175 11.82 5.82 -24.89
N LYS A 176 11.24 5.58 -23.71
CA LYS A 176 10.44 6.58 -22.99
C LYS A 176 11.30 7.62 -22.28
N TYR A 177 12.45 7.19 -21.72
CA TYR A 177 13.38 8.03 -20.95
C TYR A 177 14.75 8.10 -21.63
N PRO A 178 14.87 8.78 -22.80
CA PRO A 178 16.10 8.80 -23.60
C PRO A 178 17.27 9.56 -22.96
N HIS A 179 17.04 10.25 -21.85
CA HIS A 179 18.08 10.89 -21.04
C HIS A 179 18.82 9.91 -20.13
N LEU A 180 18.26 8.71 -19.91
CA LEU A 180 18.93 7.65 -19.17
C LEU A 180 19.82 6.82 -20.10
N GLU A 181 21.06 6.56 -19.69
CA GLU A 181 21.98 5.73 -20.48
C GLU A 181 21.69 4.24 -20.32
N LYS A 182 21.22 3.84 -19.13
CA LYS A 182 20.88 2.44 -18.76
C LYS A 182 19.95 2.42 -17.57
N ILE A 183 19.30 1.29 -17.32
CA ILE A 183 18.53 1.04 -16.08
C ILE A 183 19.45 0.31 -15.08
N ASN A 184 19.57 0.85 -13.88
CA ASN A 184 20.33 0.24 -12.79
C ASN A 184 19.40 -0.70 -11.99
N HIS A 185 19.61 -2.01 -12.13
CA HIS A 185 18.82 -3.00 -11.41
C HIS A 185 19.30 -3.16 -9.98
N ILE A 186 18.51 -2.70 -9.02
CA ILE A 186 18.83 -2.78 -7.59
C ILE A 186 17.81 -3.56 -6.78
N HIS A 187 16.59 -3.80 -7.33
CA HIS A 187 15.54 -4.45 -6.57
C HIS A 187 15.61 -5.97 -6.65
N HIS A 188 15.30 -6.59 -5.52
CA HIS A 188 15.22 -8.03 -5.32
C HIS A 188 14.21 -8.36 -4.22
N ALA A 189 13.96 -9.65 -3.97
CA ALA A 189 12.96 -10.10 -3.00
C ALA A 189 13.14 -9.51 -1.57
N GLY A 190 14.36 -9.14 -1.19
CA GLY A 190 14.65 -8.62 0.16
C GLY A 190 14.38 -7.12 0.34
N ASN A 191 14.29 -6.33 -0.76
CA ASN A 191 14.00 -4.89 -0.71
C ASN A 191 12.76 -4.50 -1.52
N SER A 192 11.90 -5.48 -1.76
CA SER A 192 10.59 -5.38 -2.39
C SER A 192 9.54 -6.01 -1.49
N SER A 193 8.29 -5.60 -1.62
CA SER A 193 7.20 -6.20 -0.85
C SER A 193 6.98 -7.67 -1.19
N GLY A 194 6.60 -8.47 -0.20
CA GLY A 194 6.15 -9.82 -0.43
C GLY A 194 4.75 -9.86 -1.04
N ILE A 195 4.55 -10.76 -1.99
CA ILE A 195 3.22 -11.12 -2.49
C ILE A 195 2.64 -12.11 -1.48
N VAL A 196 1.60 -11.70 -0.78
CA VAL A 196 1.01 -12.47 0.34
C VAL A 196 -0.51 -12.43 0.30
N ASP A 197 -1.15 -13.33 1.04
CA ASP A 197 -2.57 -13.29 1.32
C ASP A 197 -2.84 -12.34 2.50
N GLY A 198 -4.00 -11.71 2.52
CA GLY A 198 -4.41 -10.85 3.63
C GLY A 198 -5.78 -10.23 3.43
N ALA A 199 -6.38 -9.82 4.54
CA ALA A 199 -7.66 -9.11 4.56
C ALA A 199 -7.65 -8.01 5.63
N ALA A 200 -8.39 -6.94 5.38
CA ALA A 200 -8.57 -5.86 6.33
C ALA A 200 -9.97 -5.25 6.21
N ALA A 201 -10.50 -4.75 7.31
CA ALA A 201 -11.78 -4.05 7.34
C ALA A 201 -11.73 -2.86 8.31
N VAL A 202 -12.40 -1.78 7.91
CA VAL A 202 -12.55 -0.55 8.68
C VAL A 202 -14.04 -0.18 8.71
N LEU A 203 -14.56 0.17 9.87
CA LEU A 203 -15.92 0.70 10.02
C LEU A 203 -15.89 2.22 9.87
N ILE A 204 -16.61 2.71 8.87
CA ILE A 204 -16.79 4.13 8.58
C ILE A 204 -18.23 4.50 8.87
N GLY A 205 -18.46 5.55 9.65
CA GLY A 205 -19.81 6.00 9.98
C GLY A 205 -19.90 7.48 10.25
N ASN A 206 -21.14 8.01 10.26
CA ASN A 206 -21.39 9.37 10.73
C ASN A 206 -21.58 9.39 12.26
N LYS A 207 -21.65 10.60 12.83
CA LYS A 207 -21.82 10.81 14.27
C LYS A 207 -23.11 10.17 14.80
N GLU A 208 -24.21 10.29 14.06
CA GLU A 208 -25.51 9.75 14.45
C GLU A 208 -25.47 8.22 14.56
N PHE A 209 -24.80 7.53 13.64
CA PHE A 209 -24.56 6.09 13.73
C PHE A 209 -23.76 5.72 14.97
N GLY A 210 -22.68 6.45 15.26
CA GLY A 210 -21.87 6.22 16.44
C GLY A 210 -22.68 6.38 17.74
N GLU A 211 -23.43 7.45 17.87
CA GLU A 211 -24.30 7.71 19.03
C GLU A 211 -25.38 6.63 19.20
N LYS A 212 -26.03 6.24 18.10
CA LYS A 212 -27.08 5.20 18.11
C LYS A 212 -26.60 3.84 18.62
N TYR A 213 -25.35 3.46 18.28
CA TYR A 213 -24.80 2.15 18.62
C TYR A 213 -23.75 2.20 19.73
N GLY A 214 -23.56 3.35 20.39
CA GLY A 214 -22.60 3.52 21.48
C GLY A 214 -21.15 3.37 21.05
N LEU A 215 -20.83 3.63 19.78
CA LEU A 215 -19.48 3.56 19.22
C LEU A 215 -18.78 4.90 19.36
N LYS A 216 -17.52 4.84 19.82
CA LYS A 216 -16.67 6.03 19.90
C LYS A 216 -15.82 6.13 18.64
N PRO A 217 -15.81 7.28 17.95
CA PRO A 217 -14.89 7.49 16.84
C PRO A 217 -13.45 7.50 17.35
N ARG A 218 -12.53 6.92 16.59
CA ARG A 218 -11.09 6.93 16.88
C ARG A 218 -10.38 8.02 16.05
N ALA A 219 -10.83 8.20 14.81
CA ALA A 219 -10.35 9.25 13.92
C ALA A 219 -11.46 9.69 12.97
N ARG A 220 -11.27 10.83 12.33
CA ARG A 220 -12.05 11.23 11.15
C ARG A 220 -11.20 11.09 9.88
N ILE A 221 -11.82 10.69 8.79
CA ILE A 221 -11.23 10.83 7.46
C ILE A 221 -11.29 12.33 7.11
N ARG A 222 -10.15 13.02 7.15
CA ARG A 222 -10.10 14.47 6.88
C ARG A 222 -10.20 14.75 5.37
N ALA A 223 -9.36 14.09 4.59
CA ALA A 223 -9.27 14.28 3.15
C ALA A 223 -8.95 12.98 2.43
N THR A 224 -9.29 12.93 1.15
CA THR A 224 -8.98 11.82 0.25
C THR A 224 -8.59 12.36 -1.12
N ALA A 225 -7.59 11.78 -1.76
CA ALA A 225 -7.21 12.14 -3.12
C ALA A 225 -6.78 10.92 -3.94
N LYS A 226 -6.84 11.09 -5.24
CA LYS A 226 -6.32 10.14 -6.23
C LYS A 226 -5.84 10.89 -7.46
N ILE A 227 -4.88 10.29 -8.17
CA ILE A 227 -4.27 10.89 -9.36
C ILE A 227 -3.82 9.79 -10.32
N GLY A 228 -3.81 10.11 -11.62
CA GLY A 228 -3.08 9.37 -12.64
C GLY A 228 -1.70 9.97 -12.85
N THR A 229 -0.71 9.12 -13.13
CA THR A 229 0.69 9.49 -13.39
C THR A 229 1.23 8.76 -14.61
N ASP A 230 2.50 8.94 -14.95
CA ASP A 230 3.15 8.22 -16.04
C ASP A 230 3.09 6.70 -15.81
N PRO A 231 2.48 5.92 -16.72
CA PRO A 231 2.28 4.49 -16.54
C PRO A 231 3.56 3.67 -16.68
N THR A 232 4.64 4.20 -17.27
CA THR A 232 5.91 3.47 -17.46
C THR A 232 6.71 3.44 -16.16
N ILE A 233 7.03 4.60 -15.56
CA ILE A 233 7.67 4.66 -14.24
C ILE A 233 6.69 4.26 -13.12
N MET A 234 5.41 4.29 -13.39
CA MET A 234 4.27 3.69 -12.69
C MET A 234 4.14 4.02 -11.20
N LEU A 235 5.21 3.89 -10.42
CA LEU A 235 5.15 3.82 -8.96
C LEU A 235 5.44 5.15 -8.26
N THR A 236 5.49 6.26 -9.00
CA THR A 236 5.73 7.61 -8.45
C THR A 236 4.49 8.29 -7.86
N GLY A 237 3.32 7.66 -7.97
CA GLY A 237 2.02 8.19 -7.54
C GLY A 237 1.95 8.80 -6.13
N PRO A 238 2.64 8.25 -5.11
CA PRO A 238 2.63 8.81 -3.74
C PRO A 238 3.04 10.28 -3.65
N VAL A 239 3.98 10.75 -4.47
CA VAL A 239 4.41 12.15 -4.44
C VAL A 239 3.32 13.08 -4.94
N PRO A 240 2.87 13.03 -6.23
CA PRO A 240 1.89 13.98 -6.74
C PRO A 240 0.51 13.85 -6.10
N VAL A 241 0.12 12.67 -5.57
CA VAL A 241 -1.16 12.58 -4.84
C VAL A 241 -1.07 13.24 -3.48
N THR A 242 0.10 13.21 -2.82
CA THR A 242 0.33 13.92 -1.56
C THR A 242 0.36 15.43 -1.77
N GLU A 243 1.06 15.91 -2.80
CA GLU A 243 1.00 17.33 -3.21
C GLU A 243 -0.45 17.79 -3.44
N LYS A 244 -1.20 17.00 -4.19
CA LYS A 244 -2.62 17.27 -4.48
C LYS A 244 -3.48 17.33 -3.23
N ILE A 245 -3.41 16.32 -2.36
CA ILE A 245 -4.29 16.26 -1.17
C ILE A 245 -3.97 17.38 -0.19
N LEU A 246 -2.71 17.74 -0.03
CA LEU A 246 -2.29 18.88 0.80
C LEU A 246 -2.79 20.20 0.22
N ALA A 247 -2.56 20.46 -1.06
CA ALA A 247 -3.00 21.67 -1.74
C ALA A 247 -4.52 21.84 -1.72
N ASP A 248 -5.28 20.78 -2.04
CA ASP A 248 -6.74 20.79 -2.04
C ASP A 248 -7.34 21.09 -0.65
N ASN A 249 -6.56 20.90 0.43
CA ASN A 249 -6.99 21.10 1.81
C ASN A 249 -6.28 22.26 2.54
N GLY A 250 -5.46 23.04 1.82
CA GLY A 250 -4.71 24.16 2.40
C GLY A 250 -3.74 23.74 3.50
N MET A 251 -3.13 22.56 3.35
CA MET A 251 -2.17 21.96 4.29
C MET A 251 -0.76 21.98 3.72
N ASP A 252 0.22 21.98 4.61
CA ASP A 252 1.63 21.75 4.31
C ASP A 252 2.06 20.34 4.77
N ILE A 253 3.15 19.82 4.22
CA ILE A 253 3.69 18.52 4.63
C ILE A 253 4.04 18.49 6.13
N LYS A 254 4.37 19.63 6.71
CA LYS A 254 4.70 19.78 8.14
C LYS A 254 3.50 19.62 9.07
N ASP A 255 2.28 19.76 8.54
CA ASP A 255 1.05 19.55 9.28
C ASP A 255 0.74 18.06 9.51
N ILE A 256 1.54 17.18 8.89
CA ILE A 256 1.42 15.73 9.05
C ILE A 256 2.45 15.23 10.05
N ASP A 257 1.97 14.55 11.08
CA ASP A 257 2.81 13.98 12.14
C ASP A 257 3.49 12.69 11.70
N LEU A 258 2.71 11.77 11.08
CA LEU A 258 3.15 10.44 10.66
C LEU A 258 2.67 10.08 9.25
N PHE A 259 3.48 9.29 8.57
CA PHE A 259 3.20 8.82 7.22
C PHE A 259 3.23 7.29 7.16
N GLU A 260 2.25 6.72 6.46
CA GLU A 260 2.28 5.34 5.97
C GLU A 260 2.36 5.37 4.44
N VAL A 261 3.53 5.08 3.92
CA VAL A 261 3.81 4.98 2.47
C VAL A 261 4.02 3.53 2.13
N ASN A 262 3.13 2.93 1.35
CA ASN A 262 3.24 1.50 1.04
C ASN A 262 4.61 1.16 0.43
N GLU A 263 5.30 0.21 1.04
CA GLU A 263 6.62 -0.27 0.63
C GLU A 263 6.52 -1.30 -0.51
N ALA A 264 5.88 -0.94 -1.63
CA ALA A 264 5.84 -1.85 -2.77
C ALA A 264 7.26 -2.24 -3.22
N PHE A 265 8.15 -1.25 -3.24
CA PHE A 265 9.59 -1.35 -3.45
C PHE A 265 10.28 -0.26 -2.61
N ALA A 266 11.51 -0.49 -2.20
CA ALA A 266 12.26 0.47 -1.40
C ALA A 266 12.36 1.86 -2.08
N SER A 267 12.58 1.92 -3.39
CA SER A 267 12.68 3.17 -4.15
C SER A 267 11.41 4.04 -4.09
N VAL A 268 10.24 3.47 -3.89
CA VAL A 268 8.97 4.21 -3.76
C VAL A 268 8.98 5.07 -2.49
N VAL A 269 9.34 4.47 -1.37
CA VAL A 269 9.43 5.17 -0.07
C VAL A 269 10.57 6.18 -0.07
N MET A 270 11.73 5.79 -0.63
CA MET A 270 12.89 6.68 -0.77
C MET A 270 12.56 7.92 -1.59
N ARG A 271 11.81 7.75 -2.71
CA ARG A 271 11.38 8.88 -3.53
C ARG A 271 10.41 9.80 -2.79
N PHE A 272 9.49 9.24 -2.01
CA PHE A 272 8.59 10.03 -1.17
C PHE A 272 9.37 10.87 -0.15
N MET A 273 10.25 10.24 0.61
CA MET A 273 11.08 10.93 1.60
C MET A 273 11.95 12.03 0.96
N GLN A 274 12.58 11.73 -0.18
CA GLN A 274 13.38 12.70 -0.94
C GLN A 274 12.55 13.90 -1.42
N ALA A 275 11.33 13.67 -1.91
CA ALA A 275 10.48 14.73 -2.49
C ALA A 275 10.02 15.75 -1.47
N PHE A 276 9.76 15.30 -0.25
CA PHE A 276 9.19 16.13 0.82
C PHE A 276 10.18 16.48 1.93
N ASP A 277 11.43 16.04 1.81
CA ASP A 277 12.46 16.18 2.87
C ASP A 277 11.93 15.68 4.24
N VAL A 278 11.28 14.51 4.23
CA VAL A 278 10.69 13.89 5.42
C VAL A 278 11.64 12.85 5.98
N ASP A 279 11.91 12.96 7.29
CA ASP A 279 12.73 12.00 8.01
C ASP A 279 12.06 10.62 8.04
N HIS A 280 12.86 9.56 7.87
CA HIS A 280 12.40 8.18 7.96
C HIS A 280 11.75 7.86 9.31
N ASP A 281 12.11 8.58 10.38
CA ASP A 281 11.50 8.39 11.71
C ASP A 281 10.03 8.81 11.80
N LYS A 282 9.50 9.45 10.74
CA LYS A 282 8.08 9.75 10.59
C LYS A 282 7.36 8.83 9.59
N VAL A 283 8.10 8.01 8.85
CA VAL A 283 7.56 7.19 7.75
C VAL A 283 7.65 5.72 8.12
N ASN A 284 6.53 4.98 8.05
CA ASN A 284 6.44 3.54 8.29
C ASN A 284 7.13 3.12 9.61
N VAL A 285 6.78 3.80 10.68
CA VAL A 285 7.46 3.64 11.99
C VAL A 285 7.27 2.28 12.64
N ASN A 286 6.32 1.50 12.15
CA ASN A 286 6.05 0.11 12.54
C ASN A 286 6.53 -0.92 11.50
N GLY A 287 7.39 -0.52 10.57
CA GLY A 287 7.71 -1.30 9.39
C GLY A 287 6.58 -1.27 8.36
N GLY A 288 6.74 -1.95 7.25
CA GLY A 288 5.76 -1.93 6.16
C GLY A 288 5.74 -3.22 5.34
N SER A 289 5.33 -3.10 4.10
CA SER A 289 5.07 -4.25 3.21
C SER A 289 6.33 -5.04 2.83
N ILE A 290 7.52 -4.48 2.93
CA ILE A 290 8.77 -5.23 2.75
C ILE A 290 8.92 -6.27 3.86
N ALA A 291 8.56 -5.91 5.09
CA ALA A 291 8.65 -6.81 6.23
C ALA A 291 7.42 -7.72 6.38
N MET A 292 6.22 -7.18 6.23
CA MET A 292 4.96 -7.85 6.58
C MET A 292 4.16 -8.33 5.36
N GLY A 293 4.57 -7.96 4.15
CA GLY A 293 3.91 -8.31 2.91
C GLY A 293 2.88 -7.28 2.42
N HIS A 294 2.47 -7.45 1.16
CA HIS A 294 1.58 -6.56 0.43
C HIS A 294 0.40 -7.34 -0.16
N PRO A 295 -0.64 -7.63 0.62
CA PRO A 295 -1.88 -8.18 0.08
C PRO A 295 -2.64 -7.04 -0.62
N LEU A 296 -2.44 -6.88 -1.94
CA LEU A 296 -2.75 -5.70 -2.74
C LEU A 296 -4.12 -5.08 -2.40
N GLY A 297 -5.17 -5.90 -2.49
CA GLY A 297 -6.53 -5.46 -2.24
C GLY A 297 -6.81 -5.01 -0.80
N ALA A 298 -6.05 -5.53 0.18
CA ALA A 298 -6.23 -5.21 1.60
C ALA A 298 -5.32 -4.07 2.08
N THR A 299 -4.14 -3.91 1.49
CA THR A 299 -3.06 -3.04 2.01
C THR A 299 -3.52 -1.62 2.31
N GLY A 300 -4.35 -1.03 1.45
CA GLY A 300 -4.82 0.34 1.67
C GLY A 300 -5.61 0.53 2.96
N ALA A 301 -6.43 -0.45 3.35
CA ALA A 301 -7.15 -0.44 4.63
C ALA A 301 -6.22 -0.78 5.80
N MET A 302 -5.24 -1.70 5.59
CA MET A 302 -4.25 -2.06 6.62
C MET A 302 -3.42 -0.85 7.04
N ILE A 303 -2.84 -0.12 6.11
CA ILE A 303 -1.97 1.03 6.43
C ILE A 303 -2.73 2.20 7.06
N ILE A 304 -4.01 2.39 6.73
CA ILE A 304 -4.87 3.36 7.44
C ILE A 304 -5.07 2.91 8.89
N GLY A 305 -5.32 1.63 9.15
CA GLY A 305 -5.46 1.07 10.48
C GLY A 305 -4.15 1.16 11.29
N THR A 306 -3.03 0.78 10.70
CA THR A 306 -1.69 0.90 11.30
C THR A 306 -1.36 2.34 11.68
N LEU A 307 -1.62 3.29 10.76
CA LEU A 307 -1.43 4.71 11.01
C LEU A 307 -2.27 5.21 12.19
N LEU A 308 -3.55 4.80 12.25
CA LEU A 308 -4.44 5.19 13.34
C LEU A 308 -3.96 4.65 14.70
N ASP A 309 -3.60 3.37 14.77
CA ASP A 309 -3.07 2.76 16.01
C ASP A 309 -1.80 3.47 16.48
N GLU A 310 -0.94 3.87 15.54
CA GLU A 310 0.31 4.56 15.87
C GLU A 310 0.09 6.03 16.27
N LEU A 311 -0.85 6.75 15.65
CA LEU A 311 -1.25 8.09 16.10
C LEU A 311 -1.74 8.07 17.56
N GLU A 312 -2.57 7.07 17.91
CA GLU A 312 -3.03 6.90 19.30
C GLU A 312 -1.88 6.58 20.25
N ARG A 313 -0.99 5.64 19.85
CA ARG A 313 0.13 5.19 20.69
C ARG A 313 1.14 6.30 20.94
N ALA A 314 1.45 7.10 19.92
CA ALA A 314 2.47 8.13 19.96
C ALA A 314 1.94 9.51 20.40
N ASP A 315 0.63 9.59 20.74
CA ASP A 315 -0.06 10.84 21.06
C ASP A 315 0.11 11.91 19.97
N LYS A 316 -0.12 11.49 18.72
CA LYS A 316 -0.08 12.32 17.51
C LYS A 316 -1.49 12.51 16.96
N GLU A 317 -1.67 13.55 16.13
CA GLU A 317 -3.01 13.97 15.70
C GLU A 317 -3.28 13.64 14.23
N VAL A 318 -2.36 13.98 13.33
CA VAL A 318 -2.61 13.95 11.89
C VAL A 318 -1.68 12.96 11.19
N GLY A 319 -2.27 12.07 10.41
CA GLY A 319 -1.52 11.10 9.63
C GLY A 319 -1.96 11.05 8.16
N LEU A 320 -1.02 10.71 7.28
CA LEU A 320 -1.25 10.53 5.85
C LEU A 320 -0.84 9.13 5.44
N ALA A 321 -1.77 8.38 4.86
CA ALA A 321 -1.52 7.10 4.21
C ALA A 321 -1.56 7.26 2.69
N THR A 322 -0.59 6.67 1.97
CA THR A 322 -0.51 6.73 0.50
C THR A 322 0.06 5.46 -0.11
N LEU A 323 -0.37 5.17 -1.34
CA LEU A 323 0.12 4.04 -2.13
C LEU A 323 0.40 4.46 -3.58
N CYS A 324 1.43 3.84 -4.14
CA CYS A 324 1.55 3.69 -5.59
C CYS A 324 0.59 2.59 -6.08
N ILE A 325 0.18 2.70 -7.33
CA ILE A 325 -0.81 1.80 -7.92
C ILE A 325 -0.33 1.43 -9.32
N ALA A 326 -0.53 0.18 -9.69
CA ALA A 326 -0.25 -0.31 -11.04
C ALA A 326 -0.86 0.61 -12.11
N SER A 327 -0.23 0.66 -13.28
CA SER A 327 -0.65 1.48 -14.42
C SER A 327 -0.51 3.00 -14.20
N GLY A 328 0.35 3.43 -13.28
CA GLY A 328 0.63 4.85 -13.06
C GLY A 328 -0.49 5.60 -12.37
N MET A 329 -0.76 5.26 -11.12
CA MET A 329 -1.74 5.97 -10.28
C MET A 329 -1.20 6.14 -8.86
N GLY A 330 -1.82 7.05 -8.09
CA GLY A 330 -1.63 7.24 -6.67
C GLY A 330 -2.94 7.49 -5.94
N ALA A 331 -3.02 7.04 -4.69
CA ALA A 331 -4.11 7.35 -3.78
C ALA A 331 -3.56 7.77 -2.42
N ALA A 332 -4.26 8.69 -1.76
CA ALA A 332 -3.92 9.15 -0.42
C ALA A 332 -5.16 9.40 0.44
N THR A 333 -4.98 9.22 1.73
CA THR A 333 -6.00 9.49 2.76
C THR A 333 -5.33 10.19 3.93
N ILE A 334 -5.88 11.32 4.37
CA ILE A 334 -5.50 11.99 5.61
C ILE A 334 -6.53 11.63 6.67
N ILE A 335 -6.06 11.12 7.79
CA ILE A 335 -6.83 10.87 9.00
C ILE A 335 -6.41 11.83 10.11
N GLU A 336 -7.35 12.17 10.95
CA GLU A 336 -7.14 13.03 12.11
C GLU A 336 -7.78 12.36 13.32
N ARG A 337 -6.99 12.13 14.37
CA ARG A 337 -7.44 11.53 15.63
C ARG A 337 -8.47 12.44 16.32
N VAL A 338 -9.47 11.85 16.97
CA VAL A 338 -10.53 12.58 17.70
C VAL A 338 -10.55 12.22 19.17
#